data_d772bd081cccdb99dfb264e96365595b
#
_entry.id   d772bd081cccdb99dfb264e96365595b
#
_cell.length_a   1.000
_cell.length_b   1.000
_cell.length_c   1.000
_cell.angle_alpha   90.00
_cell.angle_beta   90.00
_cell.angle_gamma   90.00
#
_symmetry.space_group_name_H-M   'P 1'
#
loop_
_entity.id
_entity.type
_entity.pdbx_description
1 polymer ?
#
loop_
_entity_poly.entity_id
_entity_poly.type
_entity_poly.pdbx_seq_one_letter_code
_entity_poly.pdbx_strand_id
1 'polypeptide(L)'
;MSTVAKGARRRTSSLRGLLVPFNRLLIRYSKKGDLRSLISAEWDEKGEKQLAGKQIFVGFYINELILKIVQKSEPCKILFSYYESTLRNLVSFPEMQEVHLRRFEFAILKEIGVMPDFSEHIVMCNGPIYLSPEQGVFYEDDINNLNLNAGNDFFLIEPMLLQV
;
A
#
# COMPACT_ATOMS: atom_id res chain seq x y z
N MET A 1 4.66 9.15 -10.46
CA MET A 1 5.46 10.21 -11.12
C MET A 1 6.94 9.83 -11.06
N SER A 2 7.68 9.94 -12.19
CA SER A 2 9.12 9.68 -12.23
C SER A 2 9.89 11.00 -12.34
N THR A 3 10.98 11.13 -11.57
CA THR A 3 11.80 12.35 -11.52
C THR A 3 13.28 11.97 -11.48
N VAL A 4 14.12 12.68 -12.22
CA VAL A 4 15.56 12.48 -12.25
C VAL A 4 16.24 13.45 -11.30
N ALA A 5 17.01 12.94 -10.36
CA ALA A 5 17.87 13.73 -9.47
C ALA A 5 19.30 13.74 -9.99
N LYS A 6 19.64 14.75 -10.80
CA LYS A 6 20.99 14.88 -11.38
C LYS A 6 22.04 15.06 -10.28
N GLY A 7 23.08 14.23 -10.34
CA GLY A 7 24.20 14.33 -9.39
C GLY A 7 23.92 13.84 -7.96
N ALA A 8 22.74 13.27 -7.66
CA ALA A 8 22.39 12.78 -6.32
C ALA A 8 23.38 11.73 -5.76
N ARG A 9 24.00 10.93 -6.64
CA ARG A 9 24.98 9.88 -6.26
C ARG A 9 26.39 10.40 -5.99
N ARG A 10 26.69 11.68 -6.27
CA ARG A 10 28.04 12.24 -6.02
C ARG A 10 28.30 12.27 -4.52
N ARG A 11 29.56 12.01 -4.12
CA ARG A 11 29.97 11.98 -2.69
C ARG A 11 29.68 13.29 -1.95
N THR A 12 29.77 14.41 -2.66
CA THR A 12 29.56 15.77 -2.16
C THR A 12 28.11 16.26 -2.28
N SER A 13 27.17 15.40 -2.75
CA SER A 13 25.79 15.82 -2.96
C SER A 13 25.01 15.81 -1.65
N SER A 14 24.41 16.94 -1.29
CA SER A 14 23.46 17.04 -0.16
C SER A 14 22.22 16.15 -0.35
N LEU A 15 21.85 15.84 -1.59
CA LEU A 15 20.72 14.97 -1.91
C LEU A 15 20.97 13.50 -1.55
N ARG A 16 22.23 13.07 -1.40
CA ARG A 16 22.55 11.66 -1.15
C ARG A 16 21.97 11.14 0.16
N GLY A 17 22.01 11.95 1.22
CA GLY A 17 21.44 11.58 2.53
C GLY A 17 19.93 11.77 2.60
N LEU A 18 19.38 12.64 1.75
CA LEU A 18 17.95 12.93 1.72
C LEU A 18 17.16 11.86 0.94
N LEU A 19 17.67 11.47 -0.26
CA LEU A 19 16.99 10.56 -1.17
C LEU A 19 17.18 9.08 -0.76
N VAL A 20 16.85 8.79 0.48
CA VAL A 20 16.85 7.45 1.06
C VAL A 20 15.38 7.00 1.18
N PRO A 21 15.08 5.70 0.94
CA PRO A 21 13.72 5.17 1.09
C PRO A 21 13.13 5.52 2.46
N PHE A 22 11.81 5.76 2.48
CA PHE A 22 10.99 6.09 3.66
C PHE A 22 11.24 7.48 4.27
N ASN A 23 12.16 8.26 3.74
CA ASN A 23 12.29 9.66 4.14
C ASN A 23 11.12 10.47 3.58
N ARG A 24 10.46 11.22 4.45
CA ARG A 24 9.45 12.20 4.06
C ARG A 24 10.15 13.49 3.63
N LEU A 25 9.93 13.89 2.38
CA LEU A 25 10.62 15.02 1.78
C LEU A 25 9.63 15.98 1.12
N LEU A 26 9.90 17.26 1.28
CA LEU A 26 9.35 18.31 0.42
C LEU A 26 10.23 18.43 -0.81
N ILE A 27 9.65 18.20 -2.00
CA ILE A 27 10.40 18.22 -3.25
C ILE A 27 9.90 19.31 -4.19
N ARG A 28 10.83 19.97 -4.88
CA ARG A 28 10.57 20.83 -6.04
C ARG A 28 11.11 20.16 -7.29
N TYR A 29 10.32 20.15 -8.36
CA TYR A 29 10.72 19.54 -9.62
C TYR A 29 10.30 20.39 -10.82
N SER A 30 11.03 20.26 -11.94
CA SER A 30 10.71 20.90 -13.21
C SER A 30 9.54 20.19 -13.89
N LYS A 31 8.62 20.97 -14.50
CA LYS A 31 7.51 20.45 -15.30
C LYS A 31 7.83 20.40 -16.81
N LYS A 32 9.06 20.72 -17.24
CA LYS A 32 9.44 20.74 -18.66
C LYS A 32 9.72 19.33 -19.16
N GLY A 33 8.98 18.89 -20.20
CA GLY A 33 9.14 17.61 -20.88
C GLY A 33 8.62 16.40 -20.09
N ASP A 34 8.74 15.24 -20.71
CA ASP A 34 8.29 13.95 -20.15
C ASP A 34 9.14 13.52 -18.96
N LEU A 35 10.41 13.91 -18.94
CA LEU A 35 11.35 13.58 -17.88
C LEU A 35 11.51 14.77 -16.91
N ARG A 36 10.82 14.71 -15.81
CA ARG A 36 10.90 15.74 -14.76
C ARG A 36 12.25 15.70 -14.05
N SER A 37 12.82 16.87 -13.77
CA SER A 37 14.09 16.98 -13.04
C SER A 37 13.85 17.49 -11.63
N LEU A 38 14.43 16.84 -10.63
CA LEU A 38 14.43 17.31 -9.25
C LEU A 38 15.26 18.58 -9.15
N ILE A 39 14.68 19.66 -8.62
CA ILE A 39 15.33 20.93 -8.39
C ILE A 39 15.87 21.00 -6.98
N SER A 40 15.04 20.72 -5.98
CA SER A 40 15.43 20.67 -4.56
C SER A 40 14.66 19.60 -3.82
N ALA A 41 15.24 19.09 -2.75
CA ALA A 41 14.60 18.24 -1.76
C ALA A 41 15.03 18.72 -0.37
N GLU A 42 14.09 18.78 0.54
CA GLU A 42 14.27 19.20 1.92
C GLU A 42 13.51 18.23 2.84
N TRP A 43 13.97 18.07 4.07
CA TRP A 43 13.24 17.30 5.06
C TRP A 43 11.87 17.94 5.31
N ASP A 44 10.85 17.12 5.35
CA ASP A 44 9.58 17.54 5.95
C ASP A 44 9.70 17.36 7.46
N GLU A 45 9.55 18.45 8.22
CA GLU A 45 9.64 18.47 9.70
C GLU A 45 8.61 17.54 10.37
N LYS A 46 7.56 17.18 9.64
CA LYS A 46 6.57 16.16 10.08
C LYS A 46 7.08 14.74 9.92
N GLY A 47 8.31 14.55 9.44
CA GLY A 47 8.93 13.23 9.28
C GLY A 47 9.07 12.53 10.62
N GLU A 48 8.44 11.35 10.73
CA GLU A 48 8.46 10.51 11.93
C GLU A 48 9.68 9.59 11.95
N LYS A 49 9.77 8.78 13.02
CA LYS A 49 10.84 7.79 13.20
C LYS A 49 10.98 6.91 11.97
N GLN A 50 12.21 6.63 11.56
CA GLN A 50 12.49 5.77 10.43
C GLN A 50 12.18 4.30 10.75
N LEU A 51 11.77 3.56 9.72
CA LEU A 51 11.64 2.11 9.81
C LEU A 51 12.97 1.47 10.18
N ALA A 52 12.95 0.48 11.06
CA ALA A 52 14.13 -0.25 11.50
C ALA A 52 13.86 -1.76 11.52
N GLY A 53 14.94 -2.56 11.52
CA GLY A 53 14.83 -4.01 11.63
C GLY A 53 13.95 -4.66 10.56
N LYS A 54 13.04 -5.54 10.97
CA LYS A 54 12.16 -6.29 10.06
C LYS A 54 11.15 -5.41 9.32
N GLN A 55 10.72 -4.29 9.90
CA GLN A 55 9.75 -3.36 9.29
C GLN A 55 10.27 -2.74 7.99
N ILE A 56 11.58 -2.64 7.81
CA ILE A 56 12.18 -2.17 6.55
C ILE A 56 11.77 -3.06 5.37
N PHE A 57 11.76 -4.37 5.55
CA PHE A 57 11.37 -5.31 4.49
C PHE A 57 9.89 -5.16 4.12
N VAL A 58 9.03 -4.97 5.12
CA VAL A 58 7.61 -4.67 4.88
C VAL A 58 7.45 -3.36 4.12
N GLY A 59 8.18 -2.32 4.49
CA GLY A 59 8.19 -1.04 3.78
C GLY A 59 8.64 -1.18 2.31
N PHE A 60 9.69 -1.97 2.04
CA PHE A 60 10.13 -2.24 0.66
C PHE A 60 9.07 -3.01 -0.14
N TYR A 61 8.41 -3.98 0.46
CA TYR A 61 7.31 -4.70 -0.17
C TYR A 61 6.16 -3.75 -0.55
N ILE A 62 5.75 -2.87 0.36
CA ILE A 62 4.74 -1.83 0.10
C ILE A 62 5.16 -0.93 -1.06
N ASN A 63 6.42 -0.50 -1.11
CA ASN A 63 6.96 0.30 -2.21
C ASN A 63 6.90 -0.45 -3.54
N GLU A 64 7.21 -1.75 -3.54
CA GLU A 64 7.14 -2.59 -4.74
C GLU A 64 5.70 -2.73 -5.25
N LEU A 65 4.72 -2.95 -4.36
CA LEU A 65 3.31 -2.98 -4.71
C LEU A 65 2.88 -1.68 -5.40
N ILE A 66 3.20 -0.53 -4.82
CA ILE A 66 2.88 0.78 -5.42
C ILE A 66 3.49 0.90 -6.81
N LEU A 67 4.77 0.54 -6.96
CA LEU A 67 5.47 0.67 -8.24
C LEU A 67 4.93 -0.24 -9.34
N LYS A 68 4.42 -1.41 -8.99
CA LYS A 68 3.85 -2.40 -9.93
C LYS A 68 2.40 -2.11 -10.29
N ILE A 69 1.60 -1.67 -9.31
CA ILE A 69 0.15 -1.64 -9.43
C ILE A 69 -0.34 -0.24 -9.80
N VAL A 70 0.22 0.82 -9.20
CA VAL A 70 -0.28 2.19 -9.37
C VAL A 70 0.21 2.81 -10.67
N GLN A 71 -0.72 3.33 -11.46
CA GLN A 71 -0.39 4.02 -12.71
C GLN A 71 0.39 5.32 -12.43
N LYS A 72 1.48 5.53 -13.18
CA LYS A 72 2.46 6.61 -12.91
C LYS A 72 1.94 8.03 -13.09
N SER A 73 0.80 8.21 -13.75
CA SER A 73 0.31 9.53 -14.17
C SER A 73 -0.83 10.08 -13.32
N GLU A 74 -1.45 9.27 -12.49
CA GLU A 74 -2.62 9.67 -11.71
C GLU A 74 -2.25 10.15 -10.29
N PRO A 75 -2.90 11.20 -9.80
CA PRO A 75 -2.72 11.67 -8.43
C PRO A 75 -3.47 10.76 -7.45
N CYS A 76 -2.76 9.99 -6.65
CA CYS A 76 -3.30 9.06 -5.67
C CYS A 76 -3.17 9.64 -4.26
N LYS A 77 -3.90 10.72 -3.94
CA LYS A 77 -3.80 11.38 -2.62
C LYS A 77 -4.25 10.46 -1.48
N ILE A 78 -5.33 9.72 -1.69
CA ILE A 78 -5.89 8.80 -0.70
C ILE A 78 -4.87 7.69 -0.41
N LEU A 79 -4.35 7.04 -1.45
CA LEU A 79 -3.33 6.01 -1.30
C LEU A 79 -2.05 6.53 -0.62
N PHE A 80 -1.65 7.78 -0.91
CA PHE A 80 -0.51 8.39 -0.22
C PHE A 80 -0.76 8.53 1.29
N SER A 81 -1.98 8.90 1.69
CA SER A 81 -2.34 8.96 3.11
C SER A 81 -2.31 7.58 3.78
N TYR A 82 -2.78 6.55 3.10
CA TYR A 82 -2.67 5.16 3.57
C TYR A 82 -1.22 4.72 3.68
N TYR A 83 -0.40 5.01 2.68
CA TYR A 83 1.03 4.72 2.70
C TYR A 83 1.72 5.34 3.92
N GLU A 84 1.48 6.64 4.13
CA GLU A 84 2.05 7.38 5.26
C GLU A 84 1.61 6.79 6.61
N SER A 85 0.30 6.56 6.79
CA SER A 85 -0.23 5.99 8.02
C SER A 85 0.28 4.57 8.27
N THR A 86 0.43 3.77 7.22
CA THR A 86 0.97 2.41 7.34
C THR A 86 2.43 2.43 7.80
N LEU A 87 3.28 3.26 7.19
CA LEU A 87 4.68 3.40 7.63
C LEU A 87 4.77 3.84 9.09
N ARG A 88 3.93 4.78 9.50
CA ARG A 88 3.84 5.25 10.90
C ARG A 88 3.46 4.11 11.83
N ASN A 89 2.43 3.34 11.48
CA ASN A 89 1.93 2.24 12.29
C ASN A 89 2.93 1.09 12.40
N LEU A 90 3.68 0.80 11.34
CA LEU A 90 4.77 -0.19 11.38
C LEU A 90 5.86 0.17 12.41
N VAL A 91 6.09 1.46 12.65
CA VAL A 91 7.04 1.93 13.67
C VAL A 91 6.42 1.91 15.07
N SER A 92 5.16 2.35 15.18
CA SER A 92 4.49 2.52 16.48
C SER A 92 4.01 1.19 17.08
N PHE A 93 3.62 0.23 16.23
CA PHE A 93 3.02 -1.05 16.62
C PHE A 93 3.65 -2.20 15.81
N PRO A 94 4.94 -2.49 16.04
CA PRO A 94 5.70 -3.49 15.26
C PRO A 94 5.13 -4.91 15.37
N GLU A 95 4.43 -5.24 16.45
CA GLU A 95 3.78 -6.53 16.67
C GLU A 95 2.57 -6.74 15.75
N MET A 96 1.96 -5.66 15.27
CA MET A 96 0.80 -5.68 14.37
C MET A 96 1.19 -5.47 12.89
N GLN A 97 2.44 -5.70 12.53
CA GLN A 97 2.94 -5.42 11.18
C GLN A 97 2.14 -6.11 10.08
N GLU A 98 1.67 -7.34 10.30
CA GLU A 98 0.87 -8.07 9.33
C GLU A 98 -0.49 -7.43 9.11
N VAL A 99 -1.17 -7.02 10.17
CA VAL A 99 -2.47 -6.33 10.08
C VAL A 99 -2.33 -5.02 9.31
N HIS A 100 -1.27 -4.23 9.60
CA HIS A 100 -1.03 -2.97 8.88
C HIS A 100 -0.73 -3.21 7.40
N LEU A 101 0.00 -4.29 7.10
CA LEU A 101 0.29 -4.68 5.73
C LEU A 101 -1.00 -5.05 4.98
N ARG A 102 -1.83 -5.94 5.55
CA ARG A 102 -3.11 -6.34 4.92
C ARG A 102 -4.04 -5.15 4.70
N ARG A 103 -4.14 -4.24 5.67
CA ARG A 103 -4.92 -3.00 5.49
C ARG A 103 -4.42 -2.16 4.31
N PHE A 104 -3.11 -2.07 4.14
CA PHE A 104 -2.55 -1.36 2.99
C PHE A 104 -2.83 -2.06 1.66
N GLU A 105 -2.72 -3.39 1.61
CA GLU A 105 -3.08 -4.18 0.44
C GLU A 105 -4.55 -3.98 0.05
N PHE A 106 -5.45 -3.98 1.01
CA PHE A 106 -6.86 -3.65 0.77
C PHE A 106 -7.06 -2.22 0.25
N ALA A 107 -6.35 -1.25 0.82
CA ALA A 107 -6.44 0.13 0.36
C ALA A 107 -5.98 0.29 -1.10
N ILE A 108 -4.93 -0.41 -1.51
CA ILE A 108 -4.46 -0.42 -2.91
C ILE A 108 -5.50 -1.04 -3.84
N LEU A 109 -6.07 -2.20 -3.48
CA LEU A 109 -7.09 -2.88 -4.28
C LEU A 109 -8.34 -2.01 -4.45
N LYS A 110 -8.74 -1.29 -3.38
CA LYS A 110 -9.84 -0.34 -3.43
C LYS A 110 -9.55 0.83 -4.37
N GLU A 111 -8.35 1.41 -4.28
CA GLU A 111 -7.95 2.55 -5.12
C GLU A 111 -7.91 2.22 -6.61
N ILE A 112 -7.50 1.00 -6.97
CA ILE A 112 -7.49 0.55 -8.37
C ILE A 112 -8.84 -0.02 -8.84
N GLY A 113 -9.85 -0.06 -7.97
CA GLY A 113 -11.21 -0.46 -8.31
C GLY A 113 -11.42 -1.96 -8.52
N VAL A 114 -10.52 -2.82 -8.03
CA VAL A 114 -10.66 -4.28 -8.11
C VAL A 114 -11.09 -4.92 -6.79
N MET A 115 -11.24 -4.11 -5.74
CA MET A 115 -11.72 -4.57 -4.45
C MET A 115 -13.21 -4.92 -4.54
N PRO A 116 -13.63 -6.14 -4.17
CA PRO A 116 -15.03 -6.47 -4.03
C PRO A 116 -15.71 -5.55 -3.00
N ASP A 117 -16.98 -5.22 -3.21
CA ASP A 117 -17.76 -4.50 -2.22
C ASP A 117 -18.22 -5.44 -1.11
N PHE A 118 -17.59 -5.35 0.04
CA PHE A 118 -17.95 -6.13 1.23
C PHE A 118 -19.04 -5.47 2.07
N SER A 119 -19.47 -4.25 1.74
CA SER A 119 -20.37 -3.46 2.62
C SER A 119 -21.71 -4.14 2.88
N GLU A 120 -22.27 -4.81 1.87
CA GLU A 120 -23.51 -5.57 2.00
C GLU A 120 -23.30 -6.88 2.78
N HIS A 121 -22.11 -7.43 2.74
CA HIS A 121 -21.76 -8.74 3.25
C HIS A 121 -21.37 -8.73 4.74
N ILE A 122 -20.75 -7.66 5.22
CA ILE A 122 -20.33 -7.52 6.63
C ILE A 122 -21.53 -7.42 7.58
N VAL A 123 -22.63 -6.80 7.10
CA VAL A 123 -23.83 -6.55 7.92
C VAL A 123 -24.70 -7.80 8.10
N MET A 124 -24.61 -8.77 7.20
CA MET A 124 -25.54 -9.89 7.13
C MET A 124 -25.02 -11.20 7.74
N CYS A 125 -23.74 -11.34 8.00
CA CYS A 125 -23.16 -12.64 8.33
C CYS A 125 -22.28 -12.66 9.56
N ASN A 126 -22.61 -13.61 10.47
CA ASN A 126 -21.77 -13.97 11.63
C ASN A 126 -20.78 -15.12 11.30
N GLY A 127 -20.66 -15.50 10.03
CA GLY A 127 -19.84 -16.64 9.57
C GLY A 127 -18.59 -16.23 8.79
N PRO A 128 -17.75 -17.20 8.45
CA PRO A 128 -16.54 -16.96 7.65
C PRO A 128 -16.91 -16.47 6.24
N ILE A 129 -16.10 -15.53 5.74
CA ILE A 129 -16.20 -14.94 4.40
C ILE A 129 -15.06 -15.49 3.56
N TYR A 130 -15.39 -15.93 2.34
CA TYR A 130 -14.44 -16.47 1.37
C TYR A 130 -14.36 -15.56 0.15
N LEU A 131 -13.17 -15.42 -0.41
CA LEU A 131 -12.90 -14.68 -1.64
C LEU A 131 -12.42 -15.63 -2.73
N SER A 132 -13.06 -15.58 -3.89
CA SER A 132 -12.54 -16.17 -5.12
C SER A 132 -12.16 -15.05 -6.11
N PRO A 133 -10.99 -15.13 -6.75
CA PRO A 133 -10.58 -14.16 -7.77
C PRO A 133 -11.53 -14.08 -8.97
N GLU A 134 -12.19 -15.20 -9.30
CA GLU A 134 -13.08 -15.32 -10.48
C GLU A 134 -14.53 -14.97 -10.18
N GLN A 135 -15.00 -15.31 -8.98
CA GLN A 135 -16.43 -15.29 -8.66
C GLN A 135 -16.80 -14.28 -7.56
N GLY A 136 -15.80 -13.67 -6.89
CA GLY A 136 -16.03 -12.66 -5.87
C GLY A 136 -16.17 -13.21 -4.46
N VAL A 137 -17.10 -12.66 -3.67
CA VAL A 137 -17.29 -12.94 -2.25
C VAL A 137 -18.36 -13.99 -2.04
N PHE A 138 -18.10 -14.98 -1.18
CA PHE A 138 -19.00 -16.06 -0.82
C PHE A 138 -19.07 -16.29 0.69
N TYR A 139 -20.17 -16.87 1.13
CA TYR A 139 -20.34 -17.39 2.47
C TYR A 139 -20.22 -18.91 2.50
N GLU A 140 -20.04 -19.48 3.68
CA GLU A 140 -19.96 -20.92 3.86
C GLU A 140 -21.22 -21.64 3.32
N ASP A 141 -22.38 -21.05 3.52
CA ASP A 141 -23.66 -21.57 3.01
C ASP A 141 -23.72 -21.57 1.47
N ASP A 142 -23.13 -20.58 0.82
CA ASP A 142 -23.07 -20.48 -0.64
C ASP A 142 -22.15 -21.57 -1.23
N ILE A 143 -21.03 -21.86 -0.57
CA ILE A 143 -20.09 -22.91 -0.98
C ILE A 143 -20.79 -24.27 -0.96
N ASN A 144 -21.56 -24.55 0.08
CA ASN A 144 -22.27 -25.78 0.24
C ASN A 144 -23.41 -25.92 -0.80
N ASN A 145 -24.11 -24.85 -1.12
CA ASN A 145 -25.22 -24.83 -2.07
C ASN A 145 -24.78 -24.91 -3.55
N LEU A 146 -23.61 -24.35 -3.87
CA LEU A 146 -23.13 -24.27 -5.25
C LEU A 146 -22.30 -25.47 -5.69
N ASN A 147 -22.14 -26.53 -4.85
CA ASN A 147 -21.27 -27.68 -5.12
C ASN A 147 -19.88 -27.27 -5.64
N LEU A 148 -19.37 -26.17 -5.13
CA LEU A 148 -18.06 -25.64 -5.52
C LEU A 148 -17.00 -26.61 -5.00
N ASN A 149 -16.41 -27.39 -5.93
CA ASN A 149 -15.37 -28.34 -5.62
C ASN A 149 -14.19 -27.60 -4.95
N ALA A 150 -13.64 -28.22 -3.90
CA ALA A 150 -12.50 -27.73 -3.11
C ALA A 150 -11.17 -27.54 -3.90
N GLY A 151 -11.22 -27.53 -5.23
CA GLY A 151 -10.10 -27.25 -6.13
C GLY A 151 -10.05 -25.80 -6.63
N ASN A 152 -11.04 -24.98 -6.32
CA ASN A 152 -11.00 -23.56 -6.65
C ASN A 152 -10.25 -22.82 -5.53
N ASP A 153 -9.40 -21.88 -5.89
CA ASP A 153 -8.61 -21.05 -4.96
C ASP A 153 -9.52 -20.09 -4.19
N PHE A 154 -10.09 -20.59 -3.08
CA PHE A 154 -10.84 -19.77 -2.13
C PHE A 154 -9.91 -19.31 -1.01
N PHE A 155 -9.96 -18.02 -0.71
CA PHE A 155 -9.20 -17.43 0.38
C PHE A 155 -10.17 -17.05 1.51
N LEU A 156 -9.95 -17.60 2.69
CA LEU A 156 -10.65 -17.18 3.90
C LEU A 156 -10.24 -15.75 4.27
N ILE A 157 -11.23 -14.87 4.45
CA ILE A 157 -11.02 -13.53 4.93
C ILE A 157 -11.44 -13.46 6.39
N GLU A 158 -10.50 -13.14 7.26
CA GLU A 158 -10.82 -12.90 8.66
C GLU A 158 -11.63 -11.61 8.80
N PRO A 159 -12.77 -11.61 9.50
CA PRO A 159 -13.65 -10.43 9.64
C PRO A 159 -12.95 -9.20 10.22
N MET A 160 -11.89 -9.40 11.02
CA MET A 160 -11.10 -8.33 11.61
C MET A 160 -10.39 -7.44 10.54
N LEU A 161 -10.12 -7.97 9.35
CA LEU A 161 -9.48 -7.23 8.27
C LEU A 161 -10.45 -6.32 7.50
N LEU A 162 -11.75 -6.55 7.66
CA LEU A 162 -12.82 -5.83 6.94
C LEU A 162 -13.31 -4.60 7.70
N GLN A 163 -12.92 -4.43 8.98
CA GLN A 163 -13.26 -3.25 9.80
C GLN A 163 -12.25 -2.14 9.54
N VAL A 164 -12.28 -1.54 8.34
CA VAL A 164 -11.41 -0.42 7.92
C VAL A 164 -12.21 0.85 7.71
#